data_5370d6608e3d0052bb4664a25af8543a
#
_entry.id   5370d6608e3d0052bb4664a25af8543a
#
_cell.length_a   1.000
_cell.length_b   1.000
_cell.length_c   1.000
_cell.angle_alpha   90.00
_cell.angle_beta   90.00
_cell.angle_gamma   90.00
#
_symmetry.space_group_name_H-M   'P 1'
#
loop_
_entity.id
_entity.type
_entity.pdbx_description
1 polymer ?
#
loop_
_entity_poly.entity_id
_entity_poly.type
_entity_poly.pdbx_seq_one_letter_code
_entity_poly.pdbx_strand_id
1 'polypeptide(L)'
;MQVRAALEASGLDHGPISVHDKMHAMGLDPVPSVASLARIFRQAGVARAEPKKKPRSAWRRFVYPAPNACWQVDATEYVLSGGRKCVIFQLIDDHSRYAVASHVAWGETAEAAIVVFNKAVAAHGVPQRVLSDNGIALNPTRRGYLGQFVEHLWRLGVDAITGKPYKPTTQGKNERFHQTLFRYLDKQPMAGTLAELQAQVDAFDHIYNTERPHQGLPGRVTPSTAWHATAAGPCSRRACRALCYIASA
;
A
#
# COMPACT_ATOMS: atom_id res chain seq x y z
N MET A 1 -24.93 -1.97 14.30
CA MET A 1 -23.79 -1.85 15.25
C MET A 1 -22.84 -3.02 15.14
N GLN A 2 -23.30 -4.27 15.00
CA GLN A 2 -22.43 -5.48 14.89
C GLN A 2 -21.39 -5.39 13.78
N VAL A 3 -21.79 -5.02 12.54
CA VAL A 3 -20.86 -4.86 11.41
C VAL A 3 -19.74 -3.83 11.70
N ARG A 4 -20.09 -2.71 12.36
CA ARG A 4 -19.10 -1.73 12.78
C ARG A 4 -18.11 -2.31 13.80
N ALA A 5 -18.63 -3.02 14.81
CA ALA A 5 -17.79 -3.64 15.84
C ALA A 5 -16.86 -4.71 15.25
N ALA A 6 -17.33 -5.51 14.30
CA ALA A 6 -16.51 -6.50 13.60
C ALA A 6 -15.39 -5.86 12.79
N LEU A 7 -15.68 -4.78 12.04
CA LEU A 7 -14.66 -4.02 11.30
C LEU A 7 -13.64 -3.35 12.24
N GLU A 8 -14.09 -2.81 13.38
CA GLU A 8 -13.20 -2.20 14.37
C GLU A 8 -12.30 -3.25 15.03
N ALA A 9 -12.83 -4.42 15.34
CA ALA A 9 -12.08 -5.53 15.91
C ALA A 9 -11.02 -6.09 14.94
N SER A 10 -11.29 -6.07 13.63
CA SER A 10 -10.33 -6.48 12.60
C SER A 10 -9.33 -5.38 12.18
N GLY A 11 -9.35 -4.21 12.82
CA GLY A 11 -8.44 -3.10 12.50
C GLY A 11 -8.76 -2.38 11.19
N LEU A 12 -9.89 -2.68 10.55
CA LEU A 12 -10.29 -2.07 9.29
C LEU A 12 -11.05 -0.75 9.50
N ASP A 13 -11.28 -0.03 8.40
CA ASP A 13 -12.09 1.20 8.43
C ASP A 13 -13.52 0.89 8.83
N HIS A 14 -13.99 1.46 9.93
CA HIS A 14 -15.32 1.21 10.54
C HIS A 14 -16.21 2.47 10.60
N GLY A 15 -15.92 3.45 9.75
CA GLY A 15 -16.77 4.64 9.57
C GLY A 15 -18.10 4.33 8.86
N PRO A 16 -19.06 5.29 8.84
CA PRO A 16 -20.37 5.07 8.25
C PRO A 16 -20.33 4.57 6.80
N ILE A 17 -19.40 5.08 5.98
CA ILE A 17 -19.25 4.69 4.58
C ILE A 17 -18.73 3.25 4.49
N SER A 18 -17.71 2.88 5.26
CA SER A 18 -17.12 1.54 5.22
C SER A 18 -18.09 0.48 5.74
N VAL A 19 -18.90 0.83 6.75
CA VAL A 19 -19.97 -0.05 7.24
C VAL A 19 -21.05 -0.22 6.18
N HIS A 20 -21.45 0.84 5.50
CA HIS A 20 -22.40 0.79 4.38
C HIS A 20 -21.90 -0.14 3.27
N ASP A 21 -20.65 0.07 2.83
CA ASP A 21 -20.02 -0.77 1.79
C ASP A 21 -19.96 -2.25 2.22
N LYS A 22 -19.61 -2.54 3.48
CA LYS A 22 -19.56 -3.91 4.00
C LYS A 22 -20.95 -4.55 4.09
N MET A 23 -21.97 -3.79 4.48
CA MET A 23 -23.35 -4.29 4.52
C MET A 23 -23.85 -4.67 3.12
N HIS A 24 -23.54 -3.85 2.10
CA HIS A 24 -23.84 -4.19 0.71
C HIS A 24 -23.10 -5.45 0.26
N ALA A 25 -21.81 -5.56 0.57
CA ALA A 25 -21.01 -6.74 0.23
C ALA A 25 -21.50 -8.03 0.91
N MET A 26 -22.18 -7.90 2.07
CA MET A 26 -22.84 -9.02 2.78
C MET A 26 -24.23 -9.36 2.21
N GLY A 27 -24.71 -8.65 1.20
CA GLY A 27 -26.03 -8.86 0.60
C GLY A 27 -27.20 -8.46 1.51
N LEU A 28 -26.97 -7.57 2.49
CA LEU A 28 -28.05 -7.10 3.35
C LEU A 28 -28.99 -6.16 2.58
N ASP A 29 -30.30 -6.31 2.78
CA ASP A 29 -31.34 -5.47 2.19
C ASP A 29 -32.51 -5.32 3.18
N PRO A 30 -32.96 -4.08 3.49
CA PRO A 30 -32.40 -2.80 3.04
C PRO A 30 -31.13 -2.39 3.82
N VAL A 31 -30.18 -1.76 3.11
CA VAL A 31 -29.01 -1.14 3.77
C VAL A 31 -29.34 0.31 4.14
N PRO A 32 -29.17 0.71 5.41
CA PRO A 32 -29.35 2.10 5.82
C PRO A 32 -28.41 3.05 5.11
N SER A 33 -28.85 4.23 4.72
CA SER A 33 -28.01 5.22 4.06
C SER A 33 -26.81 5.62 4.93
N VAL A 34 -25.73 6.10 4.30
CA VAL A 34 -24.53 6.59 5.00
C VAL A 34 -24.90 7.68 6.03
N ALA A 35 -25.84 8.57 5.68
CA ALA A 35 -26.31 9.62 6.59
C ALA A 35 -27.04 9.03 7.82
N SER A 36 -27.86 8.00 7.62
CA SER A 36 -28.55 7.29 8.72
C SER A 36 -27.54 6.58 9.63
N LEU A 37 -26.55 5.89 9.04
CA LEU A 37 -25.47 5.25 9.81
C LEU A 37 -24.65 6.28 10.59
N ALA A 38 -24.32 7.42 10.00
CA ALA A 38 -23.61 8.50 10.69
C ALA A 38 -24.40 9.06 11.88
N ARG A 39 -25.74 9.19 11.76
CA ARG A 39 -26.62 9.59 12.84
C ARG A 39 -26.63 8.55 13.96
N ILE A 40 -26.81 7.27 13.63
CA ILE A 40 -26.79 6.16 14.58
C ILE A 40 -25.46 6.12 15.35
N PHE A 41 -24.33 6.28 14.67
CA PHE A 41 -23.01 6.26 15.31
C PHE A 41 -22.81 7.45 16.28
N ARG A 42 -23.32 8.63 15.93
CA ARG A 42 -23.31 9.79 16.85
C ARG A 42 -24.18 9.53 18.08
N GLN A 43 -25.40 9.02 17.90
CA GLN A 43 -26.32 8.71 19.00
C GLN A 43 -25.77 7.62 19.93
N ALA A 44 -25.05 6.64 19.36
CA ALA A 44 -24.37 5.59 20.14
C ALA A 44 -23.05 6.02 20.78
N GLY A 45 -22.63 7.29 20.62
CA GLY A 45 -21.37 7.80 21.18
C GLY A 45 -20.09 7.24 20.57
N VAL A 46 -20.18 6.49 19.45
CA VAL A 46 -19.02 5.84 18.81
C VAL A 46 -18.44 6.64 17.66
N ALA A 47 -19.01 7.78 17.32
CA ALA A 47 -18.46 8.71 16.35
C ALA A 47 -17.41 9.60 17.02
N ARG A 48 -16.13 9.46 16.64
CA ARG A 48 -15.07 10.39 17.08
C ARG A 48 -15.13 11.65 16.23
N ALA A 49 -15.29 12.82 16.87
CA ALA A 49 -15.09 14.10 16.23
C ALA A 49 -13.57 14.29 16.02
N GLU A 50 -13.11 14.34 14.78
CA GLU A 50 -11.74 14.75 14.46
C GLU A 50 -11.76 16.18 13.87
N PRO A 51 -11.62 17.22 14.71
CA PRO A 51 -11.76 18.62 14.27
C PRO A 51 -10.68 19.05 13.27
N LYS A 52 -9.59 18.27 13.13
CA LYS A 52 -8.49 18.53 12.20
C LYS A 52 -8.75 18.01 10.78
N LYS A 53 -9.74 17.17 10.56
CA LYS A 53 -10.14 16.70 9.21
C LYS A 53 -11.03 17.74 8.53
N LYS A 54 -10.44 18.87 8.12
CA LYS A 54 -11.12 19.74 7.14
C LYS A 54 -11.15 19.01 5.79
N PRO A 55 -12.29 19.03 5.03
CA PRO A 55 -12.32 18.57 3.67
C PRO A 55 -11.32 19.41 2.87
N ARG A 56 -10.21 18.81 2.45
CA ARG A 56 -9.31 19.47 1.52
C ARG A 56 -10.01 19.44 0.16
N SER A 57 -10.31 20.61 -0.41
CA SER A 57 -10.73 20.77 -1.80
C SER A 57 -9.78 19.96 -2.68
N ALA A 58 -10.36 19.26 -3.66
CA ALA A 58 -9.67 18.29 -4.51
C ALA A 58 -8.50 18.95 -5.25
N TRP A 59 -7.30 18.81 -4.70
CA TRP A 59 -6.07 19.03 -5.44
C TRP A 59 -6.00 17.96 -6.52
N ARG A 60 -5.63 18.34 -7.76
CA ARG A 60 -5.45 17.40 -8.86
C ARG A 60 -4.53 16.27 -8.40
N ARG A 61 -5.10 15.09 -8.18
CA ARG A 61 -4.33 13.89 -7.82
C ARG A 61 -3.69 13.39 -9.10
N PHE A 62 -2.38 13.42 -9.16
CA PHE A 62 -1.66 12.73 -10.20
C PHE A 62 -1.76 11.22 -9.93
N VAL A 63 -2.24 10.46 -10.91
CA VAL A 63 -2.33 9.00 -10.87
C VAL A 63 -1.78 8.50 -12.20
N TYR A 64 -0.91 7.52 -12.16
CA TYR A 64 -0.40 6.88 -13.37
C TYR A 64 -1.54 6.17 -14.11
N PRO A 65 -1.47 6.07 -15.46
CA PRO A 65 -2.63 5.69 -16.28
C PRO A 65 -3.03 4.21 -16.18
N ALA A 66 -2.13 3.34 -15.76
CA ALA A 66 -2.37 1.89 -15.74
C ALA A 66 -1.60 1.19 -14.61
N PRO A 67 -2.02 -0.02 -14.19
CA PRO A 67 -1.22 -0.90 -13.34
C PRO A 67 0.17 -1.13 -13.95
N ASN A 68 1.18 -1.33 -13.10
CA ASN A 68 2.60 -1.47 -13.48
C ASN A 68 3.24 -0.24 -14.14
N ALA A 69 2.52 0.87 -14.33
CA ALA A 69 3.14 2.09 -14.83
C ALA A 69 4.05 2.76 -13.79
N CYS A 70 3.74 2.63 -12.50
CA CYS A 70 4.59 3.10 -11.42
C CYS A 70 4.26 2.40 -10.10
N TRP A 71 5.27 1.78 -9.48
CA TRP A 71 5.17 1.32 -8.11
C TRP A 71 5.82 2.33 -7.17
N GLN A 72 5.24 2.49 -5.98
CA GLN A 72 5.81 3.29 -4.92
C GLN A 72 6.38 2.35 -3.87
N VAL A 73 7.67 2.48 -3.56
CA VAL A 73 8.33 1.76 -2.47
C VAL A 73 8.53 2.68 -1.28
N ASP A 74 8.26 2.17 -0.11
CA ASP A 74 8.49 2.85 1.16
C ASP A 74 8.84 1.83 2.25
N ALA A 75 9.46 2.29 3.32
CA ALA A 75 9.87 1.46 4.45
C ALA A 75 9.40 2.11 5.76
N THR A 76 8.95 1.28 6.70
CA THR A 76 8.50 1.75 8.00
C THR A 76 9.06 0.88 9.12
N GLU A 77 9.47 1.50 10.23
CA GLU A 77 9.93 0.77 11.41
C GLU A 77 8.77 0.09 12.15
N TYR A 78 9.02 -1.10 12.67
CA TYR A 78 8.15 -1.83 13.57
C TYR A 78 8.96 -2.41 14.74
N VAL A 79 8.30 -2.61 15.90
CA VAL A 79 8.94 -3.18 17.09
C VAL A 79 8.28 -4.51 17.41
N LEU A 80 9.07 -5.58 17.47
CA LEU A 80 8.61 -6.92 17.87
C LEU A 80 8.39 -7.01 19.39
N SER A 81 7.67 -8.02 19.84
CA SER A 81 7.32 -8.23 21.27
C SER A 81 8.53 -8.24 22.20
N GLY A 82 9.71 -8.66 21.70
CA GLY A 82 10.98 -8.60 22.42
C GLY A 82 11.68 -7.24 22.44
N GLY A 83 11.02 -6.17 21.97
CA GLY A 83 11.59 -4.82 21.90
C GLY A 83 12.57 -4.59 20.74
N ARG A 84 12.85 -5.61 19.93
CA ARG A 84 13.78 -5.49 18.80
C ARG A 84 13.10 -4.81 17.62
N LYS A 85 13.75 -3.80 17.08
CA LYS A 85 13.30 -3.08 15.88
C LYS A 85 13.53 -3.91 14.62
N CYS A 86 12.58 -3.80 13.69
CA CYS A 86 12.65 -4.31 12.33
C CYS A 86 12.02 -3.30 11.37
N VAL A 87 12.08 -3.57 10.07
CA VAL A 87 11.56 -2.69 9.04
C VAL A 87 10.63 -3.49 8.12
N ILE A 88 9.51 -2.90 7.77
CA ILE A 88 8.55 -3.42 6.80
C ILE A 88 8.69 -2.59 5.52
N PHE A 89 9.18 -3.22 4.45
CA PHE A 89 9.16 -2.64 3.10
C PHE A 89 7.85 -2.94 2.44
N GLN A 90 7.28 -1.95 1.75
CA GLN A 90 6.01 -2.09 1.05
C GLN A 90 6.09 -1.48 -0.34
N LEU A 91 5.54 -2.20 -1.32
CA LEU A 91 5.36 -1.76 -2.69
C LEU A 91 3.87 -1.63 -2.99
N ILE A 92 3.47 -0.45 -3.45
CA ILE A 92 2.08 -0.14 -3.82
C ILE A 92 2.04 0.33 -5.27
N ASP A 93 1.13 -0.19 -6.06
CA ASP A 93 0.85 0.35 -7.39
C ASP A 93 0.15 1.71 -7.30
N ASP A 94 0.66 2.69 -8.03
CA ASP A 94 0.15 4.06 -7.99
C ASP A 94 -1.24 4.19 -8.61
N HIS A 95 -1.57 3.41 -9.63
CA HIS A 95 -2.85 3.43 -10.32
C HIS A 95 -3.96 2.82 -9.47
N SER A 96 -3.82 1.57 -9.12
CA SER A 96 -4.83 0.74 -8.49
C SER A 96 -4.81 0.78 -6.97
N ARG A 97 -3.76 1.31 -6.35
CA ARG A 97 -3.48 1.20 -4.91
C ARG A 97 -3.24 -0.22 -4.43
N TYR A 98 -3.04 -1.15 -5.34
CA TYR A 98 -2.78 -2.55 -5.02
C TYR A 98 -1.46 -2.67 -4.23
N ALA A 99 -1.50 -3.36 -3.09
CA ALA A 99 -0.30 -3.75 -2.35
C ALA A 99 0.38 -4.86 -3.14
N VAL A 100 1.45 -4.53 -3.86
CA VAL A 100 2.11 -5.42 -4.82
C VAL A 100 2.93 -6.47 -4.10
N ALA A 101 3.69 -6.06 -3.09
CA ALA A 101 4.43 -6.94 -2.20
C ALA A 101 4.84 -6.20 -0.93
N SER A 102 5.00 -6.97 0.15
CA SER A 102 5.61 -6.53 1.40
C SER A 102 6.73 -7.49 1.82
N HIS A 103 7.74 -6.97 2.52
CA HIS A 103 8.86 -7.76 3.05
C HIS A 103 9.32 -7.20 4.39
N VAL A 104 9.50 -8.08 5.35
CA VAL A 104 9.98 -7.73 6.70
C VAL A 104 11.46 -8.07 6.83
N ALA A 105 12.28 -7.10 7.25
CA ALA A 105 13.72 -7.24 7.36
C ALA A 105 14.23 -6.64 8.69
N TRP A 106 15.47 -7.00 9.10
CA TRP A 106 16.07 -6.45 10.31
C TRP A 106 16.47 -4.98 10.20
N GLY A 107 16.60 -4.46 9.00
CA GLY A 107 17.00 -3.07 8.78
C GLY A 107 16.62 -2.56 7.41
N GLU A 108 16.66 -1.24 7.26
CA GLU A 108 16.44 -0.57 6.00
C GLU A 108 17.70 -0.64 5.14
N THR A 109 17.79 -1.71 4.32
CA THR A 109 18.95 -1.97 3.44
C THR A 109 18.55 -2.08 1.98
N ALA A 110 19.50 -1.85 1.08
CA ALA A 110 19.28 -2.00 -0.36
C ALA A 110 18.95 -3.47 -0.73
N GLU A 111 19.57 -4.42 -0.04
CA GLU A 111 19.31 -5.86 -0.23
C GLU A 111 17.85 -6.20 0.09
N ALA A 112 17.31 -5.71 1.20
CA ALA A 112 15.91 -5.93 1.57
C ALA A 112 14.94 -5.27 0.57
N ALA A 113 15.29 -4.08 0.08
CA ALA A 113 14.54 -3.41 -0.99
C ALA A 113 14.54 -4.23 -2.30
N ILE A 114 15.68 -4.84 -2.65
CA ILE A 114 15.80 -5.76 -3.81
C ILE A 114 14.94 -7.02 -3.60
N VAL A 115 14.94 -7.59 -2.39
CA VAL A 115 14.12 -8.78 -2.09
C VAL A 115 12.63 -8.49 -2.29
N VAL A 116 12.09 -7.41 -1.72
CA VAL A 116 10.67 -7.06 -1.91
C VAL A 116 10.33 -6.75 -3.36
N PHE A 117 11.23 -6.08 -4.08
CA PHE A 117 11.06 -5.78 -5.49
C PHE A 117 11.03 -7.06 -6.34
N ASN A 118 11.96 -7.98 -6.13
CA ASN A 118 11.99 -9.26 -6.85
C ASN A 118 10.77 -10.14 -6.52
N LYS A 119 10.29 -10.17 -5.26
CA LYS A 119 9.02 -10.81 -4.87
C LYS A 119 7.86 -10.24 -5.70
N ALA A 120 7.79 -8.92 -5.83
CA ALA A 120 6.78 -8.23 -6.62
C ALA A 120 6.87 -8.55 -8.11
N VAL A 121 8.07 -8.51 -8.69
CA VAL A 121 8.31 -8.80 -10.11
C VAL A 121 7.93 -10.24 -10.45
N ALA A 122 8.25 -11.19 -9.59
CA ALA A 122 7.90 -12.61 -9.80
C ALA A 122 6.38 -12.83 -9.87
N ALA A 123 5.59 -12.06 -9.10
CA ALA A 123 4.14 -12.20 -9.06
C ALA A 123 3.39 -11.36 -10.12
N HIS A 124 3.93 -10.18 -10.48
CA HIS A 124 3.18 -9.15 -11.21
C HIS A 124 3.90 -8.61 -12.45
N GLY A 125 5.10 -9.13 -12.75
CA GLY A 125 5.93 -8.63 -13.85
C GLY A 125 6.68 -7.34 -13.50
N VAL A 126 7.47 -6.85 -14.44
CA VAL A 126 8.35 -5.69 -14.24
C VAL A 126 7.59 -4.38 -14.46
N PRO A 127 7.60 -3.44 -13.51
CA PRO A 127 6.96 -2.13 -13.68
C PRO A 127 7.79 -1.24 -14.60
N GLN A 128 7.17 -0.19 -15.13
CA GLN A 128 7.91 0.83 -15.90
C GLN A 128 8.80 1.69 -14.99
N ARG A 129 8.34 1.99 -13.79
CA ARG A 129 9.00 2.91 -12.85
C ARG A 129 8.82 2.45 -11.41
N VAL A 130 9.79 2.84 -10.59
CA VAL A 130 9.68 2.78 -9.13
C VAL A 130 9.94 4.17 -8.56
N LEU A 131 8.96 4.65 -7.79
CA LEU A 131 9.06 5.88 -7.01
C LEU A 131 9.47 5.53 -5.59
N SER A 132 10.60 6.07 -5.14
CA SER A 132 11.08 5.95 -3.76
C SER A 132 11.24 7.32 -3.12
N ASP A 133 11.47 7.33 -1.82
CA ASP A 133 12.05 8.48 -1.16
C ASP A 133 13.57 8.61 -1.48
N ASN A 134 14.24 9.58 -0.83
CA ASN A 134 15.67 9.80 -0.98
C ASN A 134 16.48 9.11 0.14
N GLY A 135 15.94 8.05 0.73
CA GLY A 135 16.61 7.24 1.74
C GLY A 135 17.88 6.59 1.20
N ILE A 136 18.86 6.34 2.08
CA ILE A 136 20.15 5.74 1.66
C ILE A 136 19.96 4.37 1.04
N ALA A 137 19.04 3.57 1.58
CA ALA A 137 18.76 2.23 1.11
C ALA A 137 18.07 2.21 -0.27
N LEU A 138 17.20 3.20 -0.53
CA LEU A 138 16.35 3.23 -1.72
C LEU A 138 16.95 4.05 -2.85
N ASN A 139 17.35 5.29 -2.58
CA ASN A 139 17.91 6.16 -3.62
C ASN A 139 18.91 7.20 -3.09
N PRO A 140 20.19 6.85 -2.94
CA PRO A 140 21.22 7.76 -2.47
C PRO A 140 21.78 8.71 -3.55
N THR A 141 21.20 8.75 -4.74
CA THR A 141 21.75 9.52 -5.90
C THR A 141 21.98 11.00 -5.57
N ARG A 142 21.18 11.59 -4.69
CA ARG A 142 21.41 12.98 -4.20
C ARG A 142 22.66 13.14 -3.35
N ARG A 143 23.23 12.05 -2.84
CA ARG A 143 24.49 12.03 -2.09
C ARG A 143 25.70 11.81 -2.99
N GLY A 144 25.50 11.78 -4.32
CA GLY A 144 26.55 11.71 -5.31
C GLY A 144 27.01 10.29 -5.68
N TYR A 145 26.29 9.23 -5.24
CA TYR A 145 26.63 7.87 -5.63
C TYR A 145 25.39 7.06 -6.04
N LEU A 146 25.63 6.03 -6.85
CA LEU A 146 24.60 5.11 -7.31
C LEU A 146 24.36 4.03 -6.24
N GLY A 147 23.11 3.90 -5.77
CA GLY A 147 22.75 2.86 -4.81
C GLY A 147 22.49 1.52 -5.50
N GLN A 148 22.75 0.42 -4.78
CA GLN A 148 22.54 -0.94 -5.28
C GLN A 148 21.10 -1.20 -5.75
N PHE A 149 20.11 -0.66 -5.04
CA PHE A 149 18.71 -0.80 -5.45
C PHE A 149 18.43 -0.09 -6.77
N VAL A 150 18.92 1.14 -6.96
CA VAL A 150 18.77 1.89 -8.22
C VAL A 150 19.48 1.18 -9.37
N GLU A 151 20.67 0.65 -9.13
CA GLU A 151 21.41 -0.14 -10.13
C GLU A 151 20.64 -1.40 -10.52
N HIS A 152 20.06 -2.11 -9.55
CA HIS A 152 19.22 -3.29 -9.79
C HIS A 152 17.99 -2.95 -10.65
N LEU A 153 17.30 -1.84 -10.36
CA LEU A 153 16.18 -1.35 -11.17
C LEU A 153 16.62 -1.06 -12.62
N TRP A 154 17.76 -0.40 -12.82
CA TRP A 154 18.27 -0.07 -14.15
C TRP A 154 18.65 -1.31 -14.96
N ARG A 155 19.22 -2.33 -14.32
CA ARG A 155 19.53 -3.61 -14.99
C ARG A 155 18.26 -4.26 -15.55
N LEU A 156 17.12 -4.09 -14.90
CA LEU A 156 15.82 -4.58 -15.34
C LEU A 156 15.07 -3.58 -16.25
N GLY A 157 15.69 -2.46 -16.61
CA GLY A 157 15.09 -1.44 -17.47
C GLY A 157 13.97 -0.62 -16.80
N VAL A 158 13.98 -0.56 -15.47
CA VAL A 158 13.02 0.19 -14.66
C VAL A 158 13.54 1.58 -14.37
N ASP A 159 12.74 2.60 -14.58
CA ASP A 159 13.08 3.97 -14.25
C ASP A 159 12.99 4.19 -12.72
N ALA A 160 14.12 4.45 -12.07
CA ALA A 160 14.15 4.89 -10.67
C ALA A 160 13.84 6.38 -10.60
N ILE A 161 12.72 6.74 -9.97
CA ILE A 161 12.31 8.13 -9.79
C ILE A 161 12.17 8.47 -8.30
N THR A 162 12.46 9.72 -7.95
CA THR A 162 12.29 10.22 -6.58
C THR A 162 11.28 11.33 -6.52
N GLY A 163 10.58 11.43 -5.40
CA GLY A 163 9.71 12.57 -5.13
C GLY A 163 10.50 13.89 -5.15
N LYS A 164 9.91 14.95 -5.74
CA LYS A 164 10.52 16.28 -5.64
C LYS A 164 10.57 16.69 -4.16
N PRO A 165 11.71 17.28 -3.68
CA PRO A 165 11.80 17.77 -2.30
C PRO A 165 10.63 18.70 -1.99
N TYR A 166 10.14 18.64 -0.76
CA TYR A 166 9.10 19.53 -0.24
C TYR A 166 7.75 19.50 -1.00
N LYS A 167 7.49 18.51 -1.87
CA LYS A 167 6.16 18.26 -2.43
C LYS A 167 5.51 17.03 -1.78
N PRO A 168 4.70 17.20 -0.73
CA PRO A 168 4.10 16.09 0.04
C PRO A 168 3.02 15.30 -0.72
N THR A 169 2.70 15.70 -1.95
CA THR A 169 1.63 15.07 -2.74
C THR A 169 1.94 13.63 -3.19
N THR A 170 3.21 13.24 -3.24
CA THR A 170 3.64 11.89 -3.64
C THR A 170 3.74 10.91 -2.48
N GLN A 171 4.10 11.37 -1.29
CA GLN A 171 4.29 10.51 -0.10
C GLN A 171 3.00 10.24 0.70
N GLY A 172 1.98 11.08 0.58
CA GLY A 172 0.72 10.91 1.32
C GLY A 172 -0.09 9.65 1.00
N LYS A 173 0.32 8.88 -0.02
CA LYS A 173 -0.30 7.60 -0.37
C LYS A 173 0.25 6.48 0.50
N ASN A 174 1.57 6.40 0.63
CA ASN A 174 2.27 5.42 1.47
C ASN A 174 1.97 5.67 2.95
N GLU A 175 1.98 6.94 3.40
CA GLU A 175 1.62 7.29 4.76
C GLU A 175 0.24 6.74 5.17
N ARG A 176 -0.78 6.86 4.30
CA ARG A 176 -2.10 6.30 4.57
C ARG A 176 -2.12 4.77 4.55
N PHE A 177 -1.31 4.16 3.71
CA PHE A 177 -1.19 2.71 3.66
C PHE A 177 -0.57 2.20 4.96
N HIS A 178 0.54 2.80 5.41
CA HIS A 178 1.18 2.48 6.69
C HIS A 178 0.23 2.68 7.87
N GLN A 179 -0.53 3.79 7.92
CA GLN A 179 -1.53 4.00 8.96
C GLN A 179 -2.60 2.90 8.99
N THR A 180 -2.96 2.35 7.83
CA THR A 180 -3.93 1.25 7.75
C THR A 180 -3.31 -0.05 8.20
N LEU A 181 -2.07 -0.35 7.81
CA LEU A 181 -1.29 -1.50 8.26
C LEU A 181 -1.14 -1.49 9.79
N PHE A 182 -0.69 -0.38 10.37
CA PHE A 182 -0.50 -0.30 11.83
C PHE A 182 -1.79 -0.51 12.60
N ARG A 183 -2.92 0.05 12.14
CA ARG A 183 -4.24 -0.20 12.76
C ARG A 183 -4.63 -1.69 12.70
N TYR A 184 -4.27 -2.39 11.64
CA TYR A 184 -4.48 -3.82 11.52
C TYR A 184 -3.57 -4.60 12.47
N LEU A 185 -2.26 -4.30 12.48
CA LEU A 185 -1.28 -4.95 13.35
C LEU A 185 -1.58 -4.73 14.83
N ASP A 186 -2.09 -3.57 15.23
CA ASP A 186 -2.52 -3.26 16.60
C ASP A 186 -3.66 -4.17 17.10
N LYS A 187 -4.35 -4.87 16.19
CA LYS A 187 -5.42 -5.85 16.53
C LYS A 187 -4.95 -7.29 16.47
N GLN A 188 -3.72 -7.53 16.03
CA GLN A 188 -3.10 -8.85 15.99
C GLN A 188 -2.28 -9.10 17.26
N PRO A 189 -2.03 -10.36 17.62
CA PRO A 189 -0.99 -10.68 18.61
C PRO A 189 0.34 -10.06 18.19
N MET A 190 1.06 -9.45 19.12
CA MET A 190 2.33 -8.81 18.81
C MET A 190 3.34 -9.87 18.36
N ALA A 191 3.85 -9.75 17.14
CA ALA A 191 4.79 -10.71 16.58
C ALA A 191 6.12 -10.74 17.35
N GLY A 192 6.63 -11.93 17.60
CA GLY A 192 7.94 -12.13 18.27
C GLY A 192 9.09 -12.32 17.29
N THR A 193 8.78 -12.70 16.05
CA THR A 193 9.76 -13.01 15.00
C THR A 193 9.45 -12.29 13.70
N LEU A 194 10.45 -12.17 12.81
CA LEU A 194 10.22 -11.63 11.47
C LEU A 194 9.22 -12.50 10.68
N ALA A 195 9.27 -13.82 10.84
CA ALA A 195 8.39 -14.74 10.14
C ALA A 195 6.91 -14.55 10.55
N GLU A 196 6.64 -14.39 11.84
CA GLU A 196 5.29 -14.10 12.35
C GLU A 196 4.79 -12.75 11.83
N LEU A 197 5.64 -11.71 11.87
CA LEU A 197 5.29 -10.41 11.36
C LEU A 197 5.05 -10.45 9.84
N GLN A 198 5.89 -11.18 9.08
CA GLN A 198 5.70 -11.36 7.64
C GLN A 198 4.35 -12.02 7.33
N ALA A 199 3.97 -13.06 8.07
CA ALA A 199 2.68 -13.71 7.89
C ALA A 199 1.50 -12.74 8.16
N GLN A 200 1.60 -11.90 9.20
CA GLN A 200 0.58 -10.89 9.49
C GLN A 200 0.51 -9.81 8.40
N VAL A 201 1.64 -9.39 7.86
CA VAL A 201 1.71 -8.40 6.78
C VAL A 201 1.19 -8.98 5.47
N ASP A 202 1.52 -10.24 5.13
CA ASP A 202 0.97 -10.91 3.94
C ASP A 202 -0.57 -11.08 4.04
N ALA A 203 -1.08 -11.42 5.23
CA ALA A 203 -2.53 -11.48 5.49
C ALA A 203 -3.19 -10.11 5.35
N PHE A 204 -2.54 -9.06 5.85
CA PHE A 204 -3.01 -7.68 5.65
C PHE A 204 -3.05 -7.29 4.17
N ASP A 205 -2.00 -7.55 3.40
CA ASP A 205 -1.94 -7.23 1.97
C ASP A 205 -3.09 -7.92 1.22
N HIS A 206 -3.39 -9.17 1.55
CA HIS A 206 -4.52 -9.89 0.98
C HIS A 206 -5.86 -9.19 1.29
N ILE A 207 -6.15 -8.92 2.56
CA ILE A 207 -7.39 -8.25 3.01
C ILE A 207 -7.49 -6.85 2.41
N TYR A 208 -6.40 -6.09 2.41
CA TYR A 208 -6.33 -4.75 1.85
C TYR A 208 -6.67 -4.74 0.36
N ASN A 209 -6.15 -5.71 -0.39
CA ASN A 209 -6.36 -5.82 -1.83
C ASN A 209 -7.76 -6.30 -2.19
N THR A 210 -8.31 -7.27 -1.46
CA THR A 210 -9.52 -8.01 -1.89
C THR A 210 -10.79 -7.59 -1.17
N GLU A 211 -10.70 -7.14 0.10
CA GLU A 211 -11.88 -6.90 0.91
C GLU A 211 -12.13 -5.42 1.25
N ARG A 212 -11.08 -4.59 1.14
CA ARG A 212 -11.17 -3.19 1.58
C ARG A 212 -11.52 -2.24 0.43
N PRO A 213 -12.75 -1.63 0.40
CA PRO A 213 -13.07 -0.56 -0.53
C PRO A 213 -12.14 0.64 -0.33
N HIS A 214 -11.47 1.10 -1.39
CA HIS A 214 -10.46 2.14 -1.28
C HIS A 214 -11.03 3.53 -1.57
N GLN A 215 -10.92 4.46 -0.61
CA GLN A 215 -11.48 5.82 -0.69
C GLN A 215 -10.93 6.68 -1.84
N GLY A 216 -9.75 6.35 -2.34
CA GLY A 216 -9.08 7.08 -3.42
C GLY A 216 -9.37 6.54 -4.82
N LEU A 217 -10.10 5.43 -4.93
CA LEU A 217 -10.48 4.82 -6.21
C LEU A 217 -11.88 5.24 -6.63
N PRO A 218 -12.15 5.42 -7.94
CA PRO A 218 -13.49 5.65 -8.45
C PRO A 218 -14.43 4.52 -8.02
N GLY A 219 -15.67 4.85 -7.65
CA GLY A 219 -16.65 3.86 -7.20
C GLY A 219 -16.28 3.14 -5.90
N ARG A 220 -15.18 3.53 -5.23
CA ARG A 220 -14.71 2.89 -4.00
C ARG A 220 -14.51 1.38 -4.14
N VAL A 221 -14.09 0.93 -5.30
CA VAL A 221 -13.76 -0.47 -5.56
C VAL A 221 -12.55 -0.93 -4.70
N THR A 222 -12.35 -2.23 -4.59
CA THR A 222 -11.13 -2.77 -3.95
C THR A 222 -9.90 -2.55 -4.84
N PRO A 223 -8.69 -2.47 -4.27
CA PRO A 223 -7.46 -2.40 -5.06
C PRO A 223 -7.34 -3.52 -6.10
N SER A 224 -7.75 -4.74 -5.76
CA SER A 224 -7.76 -5.88 -6.69
C SER A 224 -8.70 -5.66 -7.88
N THR A 225 -9.90 -5.14 -7.63
CA THR A 225 -10.84 -4.79 -8.71
C THR A 225 -10.22 -3.73 -9.64
N ALA A 226 -9.61 -2.68 -9.08
CA ALA A 226 -8.97 -1.63 -9.87
C ALA A 226 -7.75 -2.13 -10.65
N TRP A 227 -6.97 -3.06 -10.06
CA TRP A 227 -5.82 -3.68 -10.71
C TRP A 227 -6.22 -4.46 -11.97
N HIS A 228 -7.31 -5.23 -11.90
CA HIS A 228 -7.75 -6.07 -13.02
C HIS A 228 -8.67 -5.33 -14.02
N ALA A 229 -9.22 -4.17 -13.65
CA ALA A 229 -10.12 -3.41 -14.53
C ALA A 229 -9.40 -2.73 -15.71
N THR A 230 -8.11 -2.51 -15.61
CA THR A 230 -7.30 -1.84 -16.64
C THR A 230 -6.16 -2.75 -17.06
N ALA A 231 -5.93 -2.91 -18.35
CA ALA A 231 -4.77 -3.65 -18.85
C ALA A 231 -3.48 -3.07 -18.26
N ALA A 232 -2.57 -3.92 -17.83
CA ALA A 232 -1.28 -3.50 -17.33
C ALA A 232 -0.56 -2.65 -18.38
N GLY A 233 0.09 -1.59 -17.94
CA GLY A 233 0.91 -0.77 -18.83
C GLY A 233 1.99 -1.64 -19.50
N PRO A 234 2.35 -1.38 -20.77
CA PRO A 234 3.38 -2.15 -21.44
C PRO A 234 4.69 -2.05 -20.65
N CYS A 235 5.34 -3.18 -20.47
CA CYS A 235 6.70 -3.22 -19.96
C CYS A 235 7.58 -2.26 -20.75
N SER A 236 8.51 -1.55 -20.12
CA SER A 236 9.43 -0.70 -20.87
C SER A 236 10.16 -1.56 -21.92
N ARG A 237 10.43 -1.00 -23.11
CA ARG A 237 11.16 -1.73 -24.18
C ARG A 237 12.50 -2.29 -23.71
N ARG A 238 13.13 -1.65 -22.71
CA ARG A 238 14.38 -2.12 -22.08
C ARG A 238 14.13 -3.31 -21.15
N ALA A 239 13.05 -3.30 -20.34
CA ALA A 239 12.72 -4.37 -19.43
C ALA A 239 12.28 -5.65 -20.17
N CYS A 240 11.59 -5.55 -21.31
CA CYS A 240 11.26 -6.71 -22.15
C CYS A 240 12.52 -7.42 -22.68
N ARG A 241 13.58 -6.66 -23.02
CA ARG A 241 14.87 -7.25 -23.45
C ARG A 241 15.61 -7.93 -22.28
N ALA A 242 15.55 -7.37 -21.07
CA ALA A 242 16.19 -7.94 -19.88
C ALA A 242 15.55 -9.26 -19.45
N LEU A 243 14.22 -9.37 -19.52
CA LEU A 243 13.51 -10.61 -19.21
C LEU A 243 13.84 -11.76 -20.18
N CYS A 244 14.03 -11.46 -21.48
CA CYS A 244 14.49 -12.47 -22.45
C CYS A 244 15.89 -12.99 -22.11
N TYR A 245 16.75 -12.17 -21.51
CA TYR A 245 18.11 -12.58 -21.11
C TYR A 245 18.12 -13.47 -19.86
N ILE A 246 17.21 -13.24 -18.92
CA ILE A 246 17.10 -14.04 -17.67
C ILE A 246 16.42 -15.38 -17.92
N ALA A 247 15.51 -15.45 -18.89
CA ALA A 247 14.82 -16.70 -19.27
C ALA A 247 15.67 -17.65 -20.14
N SER A 248 16.82 -17.17 -20.64
CA SER A 248 17.75 -17.93 -21.48
C SER A 248 19.08 -18.26 -20.78
N ALA A 249 19.23 -17.98 -19.50
CA ALA A 249 20.36 -18.32 -18.64
C ALA A 249 19.94 -19.28 -17.53
#